data_df08b436ad55d220d85315485165130f
#
_entry.id   df08b436ad55d220d85315485165130f
#
_cell.length_a   1.000
_cell.length_b   1.000
_cell.length_c   1.000
_cell.angle_alpha   90.00
_cell.angle_beta   90.00
_cell.angle_gamma   90.00
#
_symmetry.space_group_name_H-M   'P 1'
#
loop_
_entity.id
_entity.type
_entity.pdbx_description
1 polymer ?
#
loop_
_entity_poly.entity_id
_entity_poly.type
_entity_poly.pdbx_seq_one_letter_code
_entity_poly.pdbx_strand_id
1 'polypeptide(L)'
;MRSFLNLILLLALTCILAGAQAAPKSAPAAKPAASAADHLPSEATVDAFLHQQFGYEPDLTWKIASIKPSAITSLAEVAVVLANQQGQQLTRFYVAPDGEHALVGEIIPFGAKPFDPVKKILEKEATGPARGPKDAPVMIVEFGDLQCPACKAAQPTIESLVQAEPNARFVFQNFPLEMHNWAAKGAAYSDCVGRASNDAFWKFVGKTYETQTDITAENVDEKLTAIADGVGLKGADIAACAAKPETKVHVDASIALGKSVDVTGTPTLYVNGRRIGTVDAHLLDVYKSLVEFAAKPQ
;
A
#
# COMPACT_ATOMS: atom_id res chain seq x y z
N MET A 1 -22.36 -43.57 43.81
CA MET A 1 -22.04 -43.93 45.19
C MET A 1 -21.50 -42.71 45.91
N ARG A 2 -22.31 -42.28 46.87
CA ARG A 2 -21.94 -41.53 48.13
C ARG A 2 -21.17 -40.21 47.97
N SER A 3 -21.81 -39.04 48.02
CA SER A 3 -22.43 -38.39 49.22
C SER A 3 -21.43 -38.19 50.36
N PHE A 4 -21.07 -36.89 50.61
CA PHE A 4 -21.09 -36.39 51.97
C PHE A 4 -21.21 -34.86 51.98
N LEU A 5 -22.36 -34.44 52.42
CA LEU A 5 -22.81 -33.17 52.93
C LEU A 5 -22.23 -33.00 54.35
N ASN A 6 -21.68 -31.85 54.72
CA ASN A 6 -21.72 -31.40 56.11
C ASN A 6 -21.66 -29.90 56.24
N LEU A 7 -22.73 -29.41 56.63
CA LEU A 7 -23.20 -28.18 57.22
C LEU A 7 -22.55 -27.99 58.61
N ILE A 8 -21.93 -26.85 58.93
CA ILE A 8 -21.85 -26.31 60.31
C ILE A 8 -22.11 -24.79 60.26
N LEU A 9 -23.01 -24.46 61.14
CA LEU A 9 -23.72 -23.19 61.38
C LEU A 9 -23.03 -22.41 62.51
N LEU A 10 -23.15 -21.05 62.45
CA LEU A 10 -23.13 -20.03 63.53
C LEU A 10 -21.82 -19.79 64.33
N LEU A 11 -21.36 -18.53 64.27
CA LEU A 11 -21.55 -17.61 65.40
C LEU A 11 -21.29 -16.15 64.96
N ALA A 12 -22.29 -15.31 65.14
CA ALA A 12 -22.22 -13.88 65.05
C ALA A 12 -21.39 -13.28 66.19
N LEU A 13 -20.46 -12.39 65.86
CA LEU A 13 -19.93 -11.46 66.86
C LEU A 13 -19.77 -10.08 66.20
N THR A 14 -20.69 -9.21 66.54
CA THR A 14 -20.72 -7.78 66.17
C THR A 14 -19.58 -7.05 66.88
N CYS A 15 -18.57 -6.61 66.14
CA CYS A 15 -17.69 -5.53 66.55
C CYS A 15 -17.90 -4.34 65.64
N ILE A 16 -18.61 -3.35 66.10
CA ILE A 16 -18.71 -2.02 65.47
C ILE A 16 -17.38 -1.30 65.78
N LEU A 17 -16.49 -1.30 64.83
CA LEU A 17 -15.33 -0.39 64.77
C LEU A 17 -15.64 0.66 63.68
N ALA A 18 -15.96 1.89 64.14
CA ALA A 18 -16.03 3.04 63.28
C ALA A 18 -14.64 3.33 62.70
N GLY A 19 -14.35 2.74 61.51
CA GLY A 19 -13.23 3.11 60.69
C GLY A 19 -13.63 4.26 59.77
N ALA A 20 -13.06 5.41 60.00
CA ALA A 20 -13.16 6.54 59.06
C ALA A 20 -12.61 6.09 57.70
N GLN A 21 -13.49 5.85 56.73
CA GLN A 21 -13.10 5.63 55.31
C GLN A 21 -12.60 6.98 54.79
N ALA A 22 -11.28 7.09 54.63
CA ALA A 22 -10.70 8.14 53.84
C ALA A 22 -11.23 8.00 52.40
N ALA A 23 -11.92 8.98 51.90
CA ALA A 23 -12.34 9.03 50.49
C ALA A 23 -11.14 8.82 49.59
N PRO A 24 -11.26 8.04 48.51
CA PRO A 24 -10.16 7.85 47.56
C PRO A 24 -9.86 9.25 47.00
N LYS A 25 -8.58 9.70 47.12
CA LYS A 25 -8.10 10.88 46.43
C LYS A 25 -8.40 10.67 44.94
N SER A 26 -9.26 11.58 44.40
CA SER A 26 -9.49 11.65 42.95
C SER A 26 -8.13 11.69 42.24
N ALA A 27 -7.88 10.72 41.36
CA ALA A 27 -6.76 10.78 40.45
C ALA A 27 -6.80 12.11 39.68
N PRO A 28 -5.65 12.77 39.47
CA PRO A 28 -5.64 13.99 38.68
C PRO A 28 -6.29 13.70 37.33
N ALA A 29 -7.24 14.53 36.93
CA ALA A 29 -7.89 14.45 35.63
C ALA A 29 -6.80 14.42 34.56
N ALA A 30 -6.81 13.37 33.73
CA ALA A 30 -5.91 13.29 32.60
C ALA A 30 -6.07 14.58 31.77
N LYS A 31 -4.96 15.29 31.55
CA LYS A 31 -4.93 16.43 30.65
C LYS A 31 -5.52 15.98 29.30
N PRO A 32 -6.41 16.76 28.65
CA PRO A 32 -6.87 16.43 27.31
C PRO A 32 -5.66 16.14 26.44
N ALA A 33 -5.67 15.01 25.73
CA ALA A 33 -4.63 14.71 24.77
C ALA A 33 -4.58 15.86 23.75
N ALA A 34 -3.42 16.52 23.65
CA ALA A 34 -3.21 17.57 22.68
C ALA A 34 -3.45 17.04 21.26
N SER A 35 -4.01 17.85 20.37
CA SER A 35 -4.28 17.40 19.02
C SER A 35 -2.94 17.22 18.28
N ALA A 36 -2.87 16.26 17.35
CA ALA A 36 -1.65 16.01 16.54
C ALA A 36 -1.21 17.26 15.76
N ALA A 37 -2.12 18.20 15.48
CA ALA A 37 -1.82 19.45 14.80
C ALA A 37 -0.95 20.40 15.64
N ASP A 38 -0.99 20.27 16.97
CA ASP A 38 -0.28 21.16 17.90
C ASP A 38 1.19 20.72 18.15
N HIS A 39 1.59 19.55 17.64
CA HIS A 39 2.90 18.92 17.94
C HIS A 39 3.64 18.39 16.69
N LEU A 40 3.44 19.03 15.54
CA LEU A 40 4.23 18.68 14.37
C LEU A 40 5.70 19.09 14.58
N PRO A 41 6.68 18.18 14.35
CA PRO A 41 8.08 18.55 14.39
C PRO A 41 8.40 19.55 13.29
N SER A 42 9.36 20.45 13.54
CA SER A 42 9.86 21.35 12.50
C SER A 42 10.71 20.59 11.48
N GLU A 43 10.80 21.08 10.24
CA GLU A 43 11.70 20.52 9.24
C GLU A 43 13.15 20.48 9.75
N ALA A 44 13.60 21.51 10.47
CA ALA A 44 14.94 21.56 11.05
C ALA A 44 15.16 20.44 12.09
N THR A 45 14.15 20.12 12.91
CA THR A 45 14.23 19.02 13.87
C THR A 45 14.32 17.67 13.15
N VAL A 46 13.51 17.49 12.11
CA VAL A 46 13.51 16.27 11.29
C VAL A 46 14.85 16.13 10.57
N ASP A 47 15.37 17.19 9.97
CA ASP A 47 16.67 17.17 9.27
C ASP A 47 17.81 16.82 10.24
N ALA A 48 17.86 17.43 11.42
CA ALA A 48 18.83 17.10 12.45
C ALA A 48 18.75 15.63 12.89
N PHE A 49 17.53 15.10 13.05
CA PHE A 49 17.32 13.69 13.36
C PHE A 49 17.84 12.79 12.24
N LEU A 50 17.50 13.07 10.98
CA LEU A 50 17.96 12.29 9.82
C LEU A 50 19.49 12.35 9.68
N HIS A 51 20.09 13.51 9.96
CA HIS A 51 21.54 13.63 9.97
C HIS A 51 22.20 12.76 11.04
N GLN A 52 21.61 12.63 12.23
CA GLN A 52 22.10 11.71 13.25
C GLN A 52 21.90 10.24 12.87
N GLN A 53 20.82 9.91 12.15
CA GLN A 53 20.51 8.54 11.74
C GLN A 53 21.36 8.07 10.55
N PHE A 54 21.61 8.94 9.57
CA PHE A 54 22.14 8.55 8.27
C PHE A 54 23.40 9.33 7.84
N GLY A 55 23.79 10.36 8.57
CA GLY A 55 24.91 11.23 8.17
C GLY A 55 26.28 10.54 8.11
N TYR A 56 26.37 9.29 8.56
CA TYR A 56 27.56 8.44 8.42
C TYR A 56 27.65 7.77 7.04
N GLU A 57 26.58 7.81 6.24
CA GLU A 57 26.53 7.24 4.88
C GLU A 57 26.77 8.37 3.85
N PRO A 58 27.98 8.49 3.27
CA PRO A 58 28.35 9.66 2.46
C PRO A 58 27.56 9.78 1.15
N ASP A 59 27.04 8.66 0.63
CA ASP A 59 26.29 8.60 -0.63
C ASP A 59 24.77 8.70 -0.44
N LEU A 60 24.30 8.75 0.82
CA LEU A 60 22.88 8.85 1.12
C LEU A 60 22.48 10.32 1.29
N THR A 61 21.49 10.74 0.55
CA THR A 61 20.84 12.05 0.66
C THR A 61 19.36 11.87 1.01
N TRP A 62 18.77 12.91 1.60
CA TRP A 62 17.34 12.88 1.93
C TRP A 62 16.65 14.19 1.59
N LYS A 63 15.35 14.08 1.35
CA LYS A 63 14.46 15.22 1.19
C LYS A 63 13.17 14.96 1.97
N ILE A 64 12.81 15.89 2.85
CA ILE A 64 11.53 15.84 3.56
C ILE A 64 10.41 16.11 2.54
N ALA A 65 9.55 15.10 2.32
CA ALA A 65 8.44 15.19 1.40
C ALA A 65 7.19 15.80 2.06
N SER A 66 6.92 15.43 3.33
CA SER A 66 5.82 16.01 4.10
C SER A 66 5.99 15.80 5.60
N ILE A 67 5.45 16.73 6.39
CA ILE A 67 5.23 16.60 7.83
C ILE A 67 3.77 16.96 8.06
N LYS A 68 2.96 16.03 8.55
CA LYS A 68 1.51 16.23 8.71
C LYS A 68 0.96 15.42 9.89
N PRO A 69 -0.24 15.74 10.40
CA PRO A 69 -0.92 14.88 11.34
C PRO A 69 -1.13 13.49 10.74
N SER A 70 -0.86 12.45 11.52
CA SER A 70 -1.17 11.07 11.10
C SER A 70 -2.68 10.81 11.19
N ALA A 71 -3.15 9.81 10.43
CA ALA A 71 -4.50 9.26 10.60
C ALA A 71 -4.72 8.66 12.01
N ILE A 72 -3.64 8.32 12.72
CA ILE A 72 -3.69 7.91 14.12
C ILE A 72 -3.58 9.15 14.99
N THR A 73 -4.58 9.33 15.85
CA THR A 73 -4.66 10.47 16.76
C THR A 73 -3.37 10.64 17.55
N SER A 74 -2.88 11.86 17.58
CA SER A 74 -1.71 12.32 18.33
C SER A 74 -0.33 11.98 17.76
N LEU A 75 -0.21 11.28 16.63
CA LEU A 75 1.08 11.09 15.97
C LEU A 75 1.27 12.11 14.85
N ALA A 76 2.51 12.54 14.63
CA ALA A 76 2.91 13.25 13.41
C ALA A 76 3.51 12.24 12.41
N GLU A 77 3.03 12.23 11.17
CA GLU A 77 3.62 11.46 10.09
C GLU A 77 4.66 12.29 9.36
N VAL A 78 5.88 11.75 9.24
CA VAL A 78 6.98 12.33 8.49
C VAL A 78 7.30 11.41 7.30
N ALA A 79 7.17 11.93 6.09
CA ALA A 79 7.55 11.24 4.87
C ALA A 79 8.86 11.82 4.32
N VAL A 80 9.82 10.96 4.02
CA VAL A 80 11.16 11.33 3.56
C VAL A 80 11.53 10.51 2.34
N VAL A 81 12.01 11.15 1.31
CA VAL A 81 12.65 10.48 0.17
C VAL A 81 14.13 10.32 0.51
N LEU A 82 14.58 9.08 0.66
CA LEU A 82 16.00 8.72 0.75
C LEU A 82 16.50 8.41 -0.66
N ALA A 83 17.67 8.92 -1.02
CA ALA A 83 18.26 8.72 -2.34
C ALA A 83 19.75 8.38 -2.24
N ASN A 84 20.19 7.41 -3.06
CA ASN A 84 21.59 7.03 -3.24
C ASN A 84 21.86 6.67 -4.71
N GLN A 85 23.05 6.15 -5.01
CA GLN A 85 23.43 5.73 -6.38
C GLN A 85 22.56 4.59 -6.94
N GLN A 86 21.86 3.80 -6.09
CA GLN A 86 21.00 2.69 -6.48
C GLN A 86 19.55 3.11 -6.73
N GLY A 87 19.15 4.32 -6.31
CA GLY A 87 17.80 4.84 -6.54
C GLY A 87 17.27 5.69 -5.41
N GLN A 88 15.96 5.86 -5.43
CA GLN A 88 15.22 6.62 -4.42
C GLN A 88 14.16 5.75 -3.76
N GLN A 89 13.94 5.97 -2.47
CA GLN A 89 12.91 5.28 -1.70
C GLN A 89 12.17 6.29 -0.82
N LEU A 90 10.84 6.27 -0.89
CA LEU A 90 10.00 6.98 0.08
C LEU A 90 9.90 6.14 1.36
N THR A 91 10.36 6.69 2.46
CA THR A 91 10.21 6.10 3.79
C THR A 91 9.31 6.97 4.67
N ARG A 92 8.71 6.37 5.68
CA ARG A 92 7.87 7.07 6.67
C ARG A 92 8.27 6.66 8.07
N PHE A 93 8.15 7.61 8.98
CA PHE A 93 8.19 7.38 10.41
C PHE A 93 7.18 8.29 11.11
N TYR A 94 6.88 7.98 12.34
CA TYR A 94 5.89 8.71 13.13
C TYR A 94 6.56 9.27 14.37
N VAL A 95 6.30 10.54 14.66
CA VAL A 95 6.79 11.20 15.88
C VAL A 95 5.69 11.16 16.92
N ALA A 96 6.04 10.70 18.11
CA ALA A 96 5.15 10.64 19.26
C ALA A 96 4.79 12.05 19.77
N PRO A 97 3.67 12.21 20.51
CA PRO A 97 3.22 13.52 21.01
C PRO A 97 4.20 14.19 21.96
N ASP A 98 5.10 13.44 22.56
CA ASP A 98 6.17 13.96 23.44
C ASP A 98 7.26 14.71 22.67
N GLY A 99 7.34 14.51 21.33
CA GLY A 99 8.40 15.10 20.50
C GLY A 99 9.79 14.49 20.70
N GLU A 100 9.89 13.42 21.50
CA GLU A 100 11.16 12.80 21.89
C GLU A 100 11.36 11.40 21.30
N HIS A 101 10.26 10.74 20.88
CA HIS A 101 10.31 9.39 20.35
C HIS A 101 9.80 9.33 18.91
N ALA A 102 10.49 8.55 18.08
CA ALA A 102 10.07 8.22 16.73
C ALA A 102 9.75 6.72 16.63
N LEU A 103 8.65 6.39 15.93
CA LEU A 103 8.24 5.03 15.62
C LEU A 103 8.58 4.77 14.15
N VAL A 104 9.46 3.82 13.91
CA VAL A 104 9.82 3.39 12.55
C VAL A 104 9.10 2.08 12.25
N GLY A 105 8.41 2.02 11.13
CA GLY A 105 7.68 0.82 10.73
C GLY A 105 6.36 1.13 10.05
N GLU A 106 5.65 0.07 9.68
CA GLU A 106 4.34 0.16 9.05
C GLU A 106 3.25 0.20 10.12
N ILE A 107 2.31 1.14 9.98
CA ILE A 107 1.08 1.14 10.77
C ILE A 107 0.08 0.25 10.06
N ILE A 108 -0.23 -0.89 10.66
CA ILE A 108 -1.21 -1.82 10.12
C ILE A 108 -2.57 -1.64 10.80
N PRO A 109 -3.69 -1.78 10.07
CA PRO A 109 -5.01 -1.77 10.66
C PRO A 109 -5.18 -2.89 11.69
N PHE A 110 -5.85 -2.58 12.80
CA PHE A 110 -6.14 -3.53 13.87
C PHE A 110 -7.64 -3.77 14.01
N GLY A 111 -8.04 -5.00 14.33
CA GLY A 111 -9.43 -5.38 14.56
C GLY A 111 -9.75 -6.75 13.98
N ALA A 112 -11.02 -7.17 14.09
CA ALA A 112 -11.48 -8.47 13.57
C ALA A 112 -11.40 -8.55 12.04
N LYS A 113 -11.61 -7.42 11.35
CA LYS A 113 -11.58 -7.32 9.88
C LYS A 113 -10.73 -6.13 9.42
N PRO A 114 -9.42 -6.19 9.68
CA PRO A 114 -8.54 -5.02 9.51
C PRO A 114 -8.41 -4.56 8.06
N PHE A 115 -8.58 -5.46 7.09
CA PHE A 115 -8.40 -5.17 5.66
C PHE A 115 -9.70 -4.85 4.92
N ASP A 116 -10.88 -5.02 5.55
CA ASP A 116 -12.20 -4.75 4.94
C ASP A 116 -12.34 -3.33 4.39
N PRO A 117 -11.85 -2.27 5.06
CA PRO A 117 -11.95 -0.91 4.51
C PRO A 117 -11.24 -0.77 3.16
N VAL A 118 -10.00 -1.24 3.06
CA VAL A 118 -9.22 -1.21 1.81
C VAL A 118 -9.83 -2.14 0.76
N LYS A 119 -10.28 -3.35 1.16
CA LYS A 119 -10.98 -4.29 0.28
C LYS A 119 -12.17 -3.62 -0.41
N LYS A 120 -13.05 -2.97 0.34
CA LYS A 120 -14.24 -2.28 -0.19
C LYS A 120 -13.89 -1.15 -1.16
N ILE A 121 -12.85 -0.38 -0.87
CA ILE A 121 -12.37 0.66 -1.79
C ILE A 121 -11.91 0.03 -3.10
N LEU A 122 -11.06 -1.00 -3.03
CA LEU A 122 -10.52 -1.66 -4.21
C LEU A 122 -11.61 -2.38 -5.02
N GLU A 123 -12.55 -3.07 -4.38
CA GLU A 123 -13.69 -3.72 -5.05
C GLU A 123 -14.55 -2.74 -5.85
N LYS A 124 -14.70 -1.52 -5.35
CA LYS A 124 -15.51 -0.48 -5.99
C LYS A 124 -14.73 0.27 -7.08
N GLU A 125 -13.48 0.61 -6.84
CA GLU A 125 -12.74 1.61 -7.63
C GLU A 125 -11.66 0.99 -8.54
N ALA A 126 -11.22 -0.28 -8.29
CA ALA A 126 -10.21 -0.92 -9.13
C ALA A 126 -10.85 -1.47 -10.40
N THR A 127 -10.91 -0.64 -11.43
CA THR A 127 -11.61 -0.90 -12.70
C THR A 127 -10.68 -1.20 -13.87
N GLY A 128 -9.39 -1.36 -13.65
CA GLY A 128 -8.40 -1.67 -14.68
C GLY A 128 -8.61 -3.04 -15.35
N PRO A 129 -7.80 -3.37 -16.36
CA PRO A 129 -7.84 -4.66 -17.01
C PRO A 129 -7.69 -5.81 -16.02
N ALA A 130 -8.47 -6.88 -16.24
CA ALA A 130 -8.56 -7.95 -15.26
C ALA A 130 -8.50 -9.34 -15.89
N ARG A 131 -7.98 -10.31 -15.12
CA ARG A 131 -8.04 -11.76 -15.38
C ARG A 131 -8.83 -12.44 -14.28
N GLY A 132 -9.31 -13.64 -14.55
CA GLY A 132 -10.09 -14.45 -13.61
C GLY A 132 -11.57 -14.04 -13.53
N PRO A 133 -12.38 -14.81 -12.76
CA PRO A 133 -13.82 -14.60 -12.67
C PRO A 133 -14.17 -13.24 -12.06
N LYS A 134 -15.23 -12.62 -12.58
CA LYS A 134 -15.72 -11.33 -12.07
C LYS A 134 -16.14 -11.42 -10.59
N ASP A 135 -16.79 -12.53 -10.25
CA ASP A 135 -17.34 -12.78 -8.91
C ASP A 135 -16.40 -13.68 -8.07
N ALA A 136 -15.08 -13.59 -8.31
CA ALA A 136 -14.09 -14.34 -7.56
C ALA A 136 -14.14 -13.99 -6.06
N PRO A 137 -13.97 -14.98 -5.16
CA PRO A 137 -13.95 -14.75 -3.72
C PRO A 137 -12.72 -13.95 -3.26
N VAL A 138 -11.66 -13.94 -4.08
CA VAL A 138 -10.43 -13.19 -3.83
C VAL A 138 -10.15 -12.26 -4.98
N MET A 139 -9.89 -11.01 -4.65
CA MET A 139 -9.39 -10.01 -5.59
C MET A 139 -7.94 -9.67 -5.27
N ILE A 140 -7.09 -9.77 -6.28
CA ILE A 140 -5.70 -9.34 -6.25
C ILE A 140 -5.62 -8.07 -7.10
N VAL A 141 -5.12 -6.97 -6.53
CA VAL A 141 -4.92 -5.71 -7.25
C VAL A 141 -3.44 -5.39 -7.26
N GLU A 142 -2.88 -5.22 -8.45
CA GLU A 142 -1.52 -4.73 -8.67
C GLU A 142 -1.57 -3.24 -9.04
N PHE A 143 -0.80 -2.42 -8.33
CA PHE A 143 -0.44 -1.09 -8.77
C PHE A 143 0.94 -1.16 -9.41
N GLY A 144 0.99 -0.92 -10.72
CA GLY A 144 2.19 -1.13 -11.52
C GLY A 144 2.58 0.10 -12.35
N ASP A 145 3.86 0.15 -12.69
CA ASP A 145 4.48 1.16 -13.53
C ASP A 145 5.32 0.47 -14.62
N LEU A 146 5.00 0.71 -15.88
CA LEU A 146 5.66 0.04 -17.01
C LEU A 146 7.14 0.44 -17.15
N GLN A 147 7.56 1.56 -16.58
CA GLN A 147 8.97 1.94 -16.55
C GLN A 147 9.71 1.42 -15.31
N CYS A 148 9.01 0.97 -14.27
CA CYS A 148 9.63 0.55 -13.03
C CYS A 148 10.44 -0.76 -13.21
N PRO A 149 11.76 -0.77 -12.93
CA PRO A 149 12.57 -1.99 -13.02
C PRO A 149 12.13 -3.06 -12.02
N ALA A 150 11.64 -2.67 -10.84
CA ALA A 150 11.12 -3.58 -9.83
C ALA A 150 9.82 -4.27 -10.31
N CYS A 151 8.95 -3.56 -11.05
CA CYS A 151 7.77 -4.16 -11.67
C CYS A 151 8.17 -5.21 -12.71
N LYS A 152 9.15 -4.89 -13.59
CA LYS A 152 9.70 -5.87 -14.53
C LYS A 152 10.24 -7.11 -13.81
N ALA A 153 11.01 -6.92 -12.74
CA ALA A 153 11.58 -8.03 -11.97
C ALA A 153 10.50 -8.89 -11.26
N ALA A 154 9.42 -8.26 -10.80
CA ALA A 154 8.31 -8.93 -10.13
C ALA A 154 7.37 -9.69 -11.08
N GLN A 155 7.34 -9.33 -12.38
CA GLN A 155 6.39 -9.87 -13.37
C GLN A 155 6.34 -11.39 -13.42
N PRO A 156 7.47 -12.14 -13.46
CA PRO A 156 7.42 -13.61 -13.49
C PRO A 156 6.74 -14.20 -12.24
N THR A 157 6.95 -13.61 -11.07
CA THR A 157 6.34 -14.05 -9.81
C THR A 157 4.83 -13.79 -9.81
N ILE A 158 4.42 -12.61 -10.27
CA ILE A 158 3.02 -12.22 -10.40
C ILE A 158 2.29 -13.13 -11.39
N GLU A 159 2.87 -13.37 -12.57
CA GLU A 159 2.31 -14.30 -13.57
C GLU A 159 2.18 -15.72 -13.01
N SER A 160 3.17 -16.20 -12.27
CA SER A 160 3.12 -17.51 -11.60
C SER A 160 2.00 -17.58 -10.56
N LEU A 161 1.78 -16.51 -9.79
CA LEU A 161 0.69 -16.42 -8.84
C LEU A 161 -0.66 -16.45 -9.55
N VAL A 162 -0.84 -15.63 -10.59
CA VAL A 162 -2.09 -15.56 -11.37
C VAL A 162 -2.42 -16.92 -12.00
N GLN A 163 -1.42 -17.63 -12.52
CA GLN A 163 -1.60 -18.96 -13.10
C GLN A 163 -1.95 -20.02 -12.05
N ALA A 164 -1.37 -19.93 -10.85
CA ALA A 164 -1.65 -20.86 -9.76
C ALA A 164 -3.04 -20.64 -9.16
N GLU A 165 -3.57 -19.42 -9.23
CA GLU A 165 -4.82 -19.00 -8.59
C GLU A 165 -5.90 -18.56 -9.61
N PRO A 166 -6.32 -19.45 -10.54
CA PRO A 166 -7.22 -19.10 -11.63
C PRO A 166 -8.63 -18.68 -11.15
N ASN A 167 -8.98 -19.00 -9.90
CA ASN A 167 -10.25 -18.61 -9.27
C ASN A 167 -10.16 -17.24 -8.56
N ALA A 168 -9.00 -16.61 -8.51
CA ALA A 168 -8.86 -15.24 -8.05
C ALA A 168 -9.06 -14.27 -9.22
N ARG A 169 -9.61 -13.08 -8.91
CA ARG A 169 -9.67 -11.96 -9.84
C ARG A 169 -8.41 -11.10 -9.70
N PHE A 170 -7.61 -11.04 -10.73
CA PHE A 170 -6.43 -10.18 -10.79
C PHE A 170 -6.75 -8.92 -11.58
N VAL A 171 -6.48 -7.74 -11.02
CA VAL A 171 -6.74 -6.42 -11.61
C VAL A 171 -5.44 -5.63 -11.63
N PHE A 172 -5.10 -5.04 -12.78
CA PHE A 172 -3.97 -4.14 -12.90
C PHE A 172 -4.44 -2.68 -12.82
N GLN A 173 -3.74 -1.85 -12.05
CA GLN A 173 -3.95 -0.42 -11.93
C GLN A 173 -2.66 0.33 -12.27
N ASN A 174 -2.75 1.30 -13.18
CA ASN A 174 -1.61 2.14 -13.53
C ASN A 174 -1.23 3.05 -12.35
N PHE A 175 0.04 3.01 -11.96
CA PHE A 175 0.58 3.90 -10.94
C PHE A 175 1.97 4.41 -11.36
N PRO A 176 2.03 5.28 -12.41
CA PRO A 176 3.28 5.82 -12.91
C PRO A 176 3.95 6.69 -11.83
N LEU A 177 5.23 6.42 -11.55
CA LEU A 177 6.01 7.16 -10.58
C LEU A 177 6.58 8.44 -11.22
N GLU A 178 6.52 9.55 -10.50
CA GLU A 178 6.97 10.87 -10.99
C GLU A 178 8.46 10.90 -11.34
N MET A 179 9.28 10.04 -10.72
CA MET A 179 10.70 9.91 -11.00
C MET A 179 11.01 9.21 -12.33
N HIS A 180 10.06 8.53 -12.93
CA HIS A 180 10.20 7.79 -14.17
C HIS A 180 9.76 8.66 -15.36
N ASN A 181 10.70 8.96 -16.27
CA ASN A 181 10.52 10.00 -17.29
C ASN A 181 9.58 9.67 -18.44
N TRP A 182 9.22 8.36 -18.64
CA TRP A 182 8.23 7.95 -19.63
C TRP A 182 7.04 7.16 -19.02
N ALA A 183 7.02 6.96 -17.69
CA ALA A 183 5.99 6.19 -17.01
C ALA A 183 4.56 6.71 -17.28
N ALA A 184 4.37 8.04 -17.27
CA ALA A 184 3.06 8.64 -17.55
C ALA A 184 2.56 8.32 -18.97
N LYS A 185 3.45 8.32 -19.97
CA LYS A 185 3.11 7.87 -21.33
C LYS A 185 2.82 6.37 -21.36
N GLY A 186 3.65 5.56 -20.70
CA GLY A 186 3.41 4.13 -20.56
C GLY A 186 2.02 3.83 -19.97
N ALA A 187 1.63 4.53 -18.93
CA ALA A 187 0.31 4.42 -18.33
C ALA A 187 -0.83 4.82 -19.28
N ALA A 188 -0.65 5.90 -20.04
CA ALA A 188 -1.65 6.35 -21.02
C ALA A 188 -1.84 5.34 -22.16
N TYR A 189 -0.76 4.79 -22.70
CA TYR A 189 -0.84 3.74 -23.70
C TYR A 189 -1.50 2.48 -23.16
N SER A 190 -1.09 2.01 -21.98
CA SER A 190 -1.66 0.81 -21.36
C SER A 190 -3.16 0.97 -21.04
N ASP A 191 -3.61 2.15 -20.58
CA ASP A 191 -5.04 2.46 -20.40
C ASP A 191 -5.81 2.30 -21.71
N CYS A 192 -5.30 2.89 -22.79
CA CYS A 192 -5.91 2.80 -24.12
C CYS A 192 -5.94 1.37 -24.66
N VAL A 193 -4.84 0.62 -24.51
CA VAL A 193 -4.79 -0.79 -24.89
C VAL A 193 -5.81 -1.60 -24.10
N GLY A 194 -5.87 -1.41 -22.78
CA GLY A 194 -6.81 -2.12 -21.89
C GLY A 194 -8.27 -1.86 -22.23
N ARG A 195 -8.62 -0.61 -22.58
CA ARG A 195 -9.97 -0.24 -23.06
C ARG A 195 -10.29 -0.81 -24.43
N ALA A 196 -9.28 -0.97 -25.30
CA ALA A 196 -9.49 -1.56 -26.62
C ALA A 196 -9.62 -3.10 -26.55
N SER A 197 -8.80 -3.76 -25.77
CA SER A 197 -8.81 -5.21 -25.60
C SER A 197 -8.10 -5.64 -24.33
N ASN A 198 -8.83 -6.34 -23.45
CA ASN A 198 -8.26 -6.91 -22.24
C ASN A 198 -7.15 -7.93 -22.55
N ASP A 199 -7.33 -8.76 -23.57
CA ASP A 199 -6.32 -9.77 -23.93
C ASP A 199 -5.06 -9.15 -24.53
N ALA A 200 -5.22 -8.11 -25.35
CA ALA A 200 -4.10 -7.35 -25.90
C ALA A 200 -3.32 -6.62 -24.78
N PHE A 201 -4.00 -6.17 -23.73
CA PHE A 201 -3.38 -5.49 -22.61
C PHE A 201 -2.30 -6.33 -21.93
N TRP A 202 -2.59 -7.58 -21.61
CA TRP A 202 -1.64 -8.45 -20.91
C TRP A 202 -0.42 -8.76 -21.77
N LYS A 203 -0.62 -8.92 -23.08
CA LYS A 203 0.46 -9.07 -24.04
C LYS A 203 1.30 -7.80 -24.15
N PHE A 204 0.62 -6.65 -24.16
CA PHE A 204 1.26 -5.34 -24.24
C PHE A 204 2.14 -5.08 -23.00
N VAL A 205 1.63 -5.32 -21.79
CA VAL A 205 2.40 -5.20 -20.55
C VAL A 205 3.63 -6.10 -20.58
N GLY A 206 3.46 -7.39 -20.92
CA GLY A 206 4.58 -8.33 -21.03
C GLY A 206 5.64 -7.86 -22.02
N LYS A 207 5.23 -7.46 -23.24
CA LYS A 207 6.15 -6.95 -24.27
C LYS A 207 6.85 -5.67 -23.87
N THR A 208 6.14 -4.77 -23.16
CA THR A 208 6.73 -3.52 -22.66
C THR A 208 7.81 -3.83 -21.63
N TYR A 209 7.57 -4.75 -20.68
CA TYR A 209 8.60 -5.14 -19.72
C TYR A 209 9.77 -5.89 -20.38
N GLU A 210 9.54 -6.76 -21.37
CA GLU A 210 10.61 -7.42 -22.12
C GLU A 210 11.59 -6.41 -22.72
N THR A 211 11.05 -5.35 -23.35
CA THR A 211 11.82 -4.32 -24.07
C THR A 211 12.05 -3.03 -23.27
N GLN A 212 11.76 -3.03 -21.97
CA GLN A 212 11.76 -1.84 -21.11
C GLN A 212 13.06 -1.02 -21.20
N THR A 213 14.21 -1.70 -21.29
CA THR A 213 15.53 -1.06 -21.36
C THR A 213 15.80 -0.33 -22.67
N ASP A 214 15.03 -0.65 -23.73
CA ASP A 214 15.16 -0.03 -25.05
C ASP A 214 14.23 1.18 -25.22
N ILE A 215 13.40 1.46 -24.20
CA ILE A 215 12.44 2.55 -24.19
C ILE A 215 13.01 3.74 -23.44
N THR A 216 13.05 4.90 -24.10
CA THR A 216 13.52 6.17 -23.55
C THR A 216 12.42 7.22 -23.66
N ALA A 217 12.58 8.38 -23.01
CA ALA A 217 11.63 9.48 -23.12
C ALA A 217 11.47 10.00 -24.57
N GLU A 218 12.52 9.86 -25.39
CA GLU A 218 12.54 10.32 -26.78
C GLU A 218 11.84 9.35 -27.72
N ASN A 219 11.92 8.02 -27.48
CA ASN A 219 11.40 7.01 -28.39
C ASN A 219 10.14 6.29 -27.88
N VAL A 220 9.63 6.64 -26.69
CA VAL A 220 8.53 5.92 -26.05
C VAL A 220 7.28 5.83 -26.91
N ASP A 221 6.91 6.91 -27.61
CA ASP A 221 5.72 6.92 -28.48
C ASP A 221 5.89 5.93 -29.65
N GLU A 222 7.07 5.90 -30.30
CA GLU A 222 7.38 4.96 -31.37
C GLU A 222 7.34 3.51 -30.87
N LYS A 223 8.04 3.25 -29.75
CA LYS A 223 8.14 1.89 -29.18
C LYS A 223 6.80 1.34 -28.73
N LEU A 224 6.02 2.13 -27.98
CA LEU A 224 4.73 1.67 -27.50
C LEU A 224 3.70 1.53 -28.62
N THR A 225 3.76 2.37 -29.64
CA THR A 225 2.96 2.22 -30.86
C THR A 225 3.28 0.89 -31.58
N ALA A 226 4.56 0.59 -31.78
CA ALA A 226 4.99 -0.67 -32.38
C ALA A 226 4.60 -1.91 -31.54
N ILE A 227 4.68 -1.81 -30.21
CA ILE A 227 4.22 -2.88 -29.32
C ILE A 227 2.70 -3.08 -29.46
N ALA A 228 1.90 -1.99 -29.55
CA ALA A 228 0.46 -2.08 -29.75
C ALA A 228 0.10 -2.76 -31.09
N ASP A 229 0.82 -2.44 -32.18
CA ASP A 229 0.69 -3.15 -33.46
C ASP A 229 1.04 -4.65 -33.30
N GLY A 230 2.11 -4.95 -32.59
CA GLY A 230 2.58 -6.32 -32.36
C GLY A 230 1.63 -7.19 -31.52
N VAL A 231 0.70 -6.60 -30.78
CA VAL A 231 -0.33 -7.32 -30.02
C VAL A 231 -1.69 -7.35 -30.72
N GLY A 232 -1.76 -6.91 -31.98
CA GLY A 232 -2.93 -7.01 -32.85
C GLY A 232 -3.88 -5.81 -32.78
N LEU A 233 -3.43 -4.68 -32.26
CA LEU A 233 -4.16 -3.43 -32.29
C LEU A 233 -3.60 -2.51 -33.40
N LYS A 234 -4.32 -1.42 -33.72
CA LYS A 234 -3.75 -0.37 -34.55
C LYS A 234 -3.00 0.62 -33.67
N GLY A 235 -1.66 0.55 -33.68
CA GLY A 235 -0.80 1.38 -32.82
C GLY A 235 -1.08 2.87 -32.96
N ALA A 236 -1.34 3.36 -34.19
CA ALA A 236 -1.70 4.75 -34.41
C ALA A 236 -3.00 5.18 -33.70
N ASP A 237 -4.01 4.30 -33.62
CA ASP A 237 -5.26 4.57 -32.89
C ASP A 237 -5.00 4.60 -31.38
N ILE A 238 -4.12 3.72 -30.88
CA ILE A 238 -3.69 3.69 -29.47
C ILE A 238 -2.90 4.95 -29.12
N ALA A 239 -1.96 5.38 -29.97
CA ALA A 239 -1.21 6.63 -29.78
C ALA A 239 -2.13 7.85 -29.75
N ALA A 240 -3.10 7.93 -30.69
CA ALA A 240 -4.10 8.99 -30.71
C ALA A 240 -4.99 8.97 -29.45
N CYS A 241 -5.34 7.78 -28.94
CA CYS A 241 -6.08 7.63 -27.69
C CYS A 241 -5.23 8.10 -26.49
N ALA A 242 -3.97 7.68 -26.40
CA ALA A 242 -3.08 8.02 -25.30
C ALA A 242 -2.83 9.52 -25.14
N ALA A 243 -2.92 10.27 -26.25
CA ALA A 243 -2.77 11.71 -26.27
C ALA A 243 -4.03 12.50 -25.82
N LYS A 244 -5.16 11.82 -25.60
CA LYS A 244 -6.42 12.50 -25.25
C LYS A 244 -6.44 12.91 -23.77
N PRO A 245 -7.04 14.08 -23.44
CA PRO A 245 -7.23 14.50 -22.04
C PRO A 245 -8.01 13.49 -21.20
N GLU A 246 -8.99 12.78 -21.78
CA GLU A 246 -9.79 11.77 -21.10
C GLU A 246 -8.92 10.60 -20.59
N THR A 247 -7.90 10.20 -21.35
CA THR A 247 -6.96 9.16 -20.96
C THR A 247 -6.16 9.59 -19.72
N LYS A 248 -5.74 10.87 -19.69
CA LYS A 248 -5.10 11.41 -18.49
C LYS A 248 -6.00 11.33 -17.26
N VAL A 249 -7.29 11.65 -17.40
CA VAL A 249 -8.28 11.56 -16.30
C VAL A 249 -8.35 10.12 -15.75
N HIS A 250 -8.35 9.10 -16.62
CA HIS A 250 -8.35 7.69 -16.19
C HIS A 250 -7.07 7.32 -15.43
N VAL A 251 -5.91 7.74 -15.94
CA VAL A 251 -4.63 7.49 -15.24
C VAL A 251 -4.58 8.22 -13.91
N ASP A 252 -5.02 9.48 -13.86
CA ASP A 252 -5.09 10.27 -12.61
C ASP A 252 -6.03 9.61 -11.58
N ALA A 253 -7.15 9.05 -12.02
CA ALA A 253 -8.07 8.32 -11.14
C ALA A 253 -7.41 7.05 -10.57
N SER A 254 -6.64 6.32 -11.37
CA SER A 254 -5.88 5.16 -10.91
C SER A 254 -4.79 5.54 -9.90
N ILE A 255 -4.10 6.66 -10.12
CA ILE A 255 -3.12 7.21 -9.16
C ILE A 255 -3.83 7.62 -7.85
N ALA A 256 -4.98 8.30 -7.97
CA ALA A 256 -5.76 8.72 -6.80
C ALA A 256 -6.24 7.52 -5.98
N LEU A 257 -6.70 6.45 -6.64
CA LEU A 257 -7.04 5.20 -5.99
C LEU A 257 -5.84 4.63 -5.22
N GLY A 258 -4.68 4.50 -5.87
CA GLY A 258 -3.47 4.01 -5.21
C GLY A 258 -3.09 4.84 -3.98
N LYS A 259 -3.13 6.18 -4.11
CA LYS A 259 -2.88 7.10 -2.97
C LYS A 259 -3.89 6.91 -1.84
N SER A 260 -5.17 6.63 -2.14
CA SER A 260 -6.22 6.42 -1.13
C SER A 260 -6.05 5.14 -0.32
N VAL A 261 -5.27 4.19 -0.81
CA VAL A 261 -4.95 2.91 -0.15
C VAL A 261 -3.46 2.81 0.19
N ASP A 262 -2.78 3.95 0.34
CA ASP A 262 -1.39 4.06 0.79
C ASP A 262 -0.34 3.38 -0.13
N VAL A 263 -0.57 3.37 -1.44
CA VAL A 263 0.48 3.01 -2.41
C VAL A 263 1.54 4.12 -2.44
N THR A 264 2.78 3.75 -2.18
CA THR A 264 3.93 4.66 -2.13
C THR A 264 5.02 4.31 -3.14
N GLY A 265 4.86 3.21 -3.85
CA GLY A 265 5.80 2.72 -4.85
C GLY A 265 5.23 1.53 -5.61
N THR A 266 5.97 1.06 -6.61
CA THR A 266 5.56 -0.04 -7.48
C THR A 266 6.65 -1.11 -7.58
N PRO A 267 6.28 -2.40 -7.72
CA PRO A 267 4.91 -2.87 -7.66
C PRO A 267 4.36 -2.87 -6.23
N THR A 268 3.07 -2.61 -6.06
CA THR A 268 2.35 -2.85 -4.81
C THR A 268 1.16 -3.77 -5.10
N LEU A 269 1.05 -4.87 -4.37
CA LEU A 269 -0.06 -5.81 -4.49
C LEU A 269 -0.95 -5.76 -3.26
N TYR A 270 -2.25 -5.97 -3.49
CA TYR A 270 -3.25 -6.21 -2.46
C TYR A 270 -3.97 -7.53 -2.70
N VAL A 271 -4.16 -8.32 -1.65
CA VAL A 271 -5.00 -9.52 -1.66
C VAL A 271 -6.17 -9.28 -0.71
N ASN A 272 -7.39 -9.13 -1.23
CA ASN A 272 -8.59 -8.78 -0.44
C ASN A 272 -8.32 -7.63 0.56
N GLY A 273 -7.64 -6.56 0.09
CA GLY A 273 -7.32 -5.38 0.89
C GLY A 273 -6.07 -5.51 1.78
N ARG A 274 -5.49 -6.69 1.92
CA ARG A 274 -4.20 -6.87 2.60
C ARG A 274 -3.07 -6.51 1.65
N ARG A 275 -2.25 -5.53 2.03
CA ARG A 275 -1.07 -5.13 1.27
C ARG A 275 0.03 -6.19 1.34
N ILE A 276 0.68 -6.46 0.21
CA ILE A 276 1.92 -7.23 0.10
C ILE A 276 3.06 -6.22 -0.07
N GLY A 277 3.98 -6.15 0.89
CA GLY A 277 5.03 -5.13 0.93
C GLY A 277 6.13 -5.33 -0.11
N THR A 278 6.47 -6.57 -0.42
CA THR A 278 7.52 -6.92 -1.39
C THR A 278 7.03 -8.06 -2.27
N VAL A 279 7.31 -7.99 -3.57
CA VAL A 279 7.03 -9.09 -4.50
C VAL A 279 8.35 -9.79 -4.81
N ASP A 280 8.56 -10.96 -4.20
CA ASP A 280 9.78 -11.75 -4.30
C ASP A 280 9.43 -13.19 -4.72
N ALA A 281 10.20 -13.75 -5.64
CA ALA A 281 10.02 -15.11 -6.14
C ALA A 281 10.13 -16.18 -5.03
N HIS A 282 10.97 -15.93 -4.02
CA HIS A 282 11.11 -16.84 -2.87
C HIS A 282 9.88 -16.88 -1.98
N LEU A 283 8.97 -15.90 -2.10
CA LEU A 283 7.74 -15.79 -1.32
C LEU A 283 6.49 -16.26 -2.09
N LEU A 284 6.64 -16.82 -3.30
CA LEU A 284 5.49 -17.25 -4.12
C LEU A 284 4.55 -18.20 -3.38
N ASP A 285 5.08 -19.17 -2.64
CA ASP A 285 4.22 -20.10 -1.87
C ASP A 285 3.52 -19.42 -0.70
N VAL A 286 4.12 -18.38 -0.11
CA VAL A 286 3.45 -17.54 0.90
C VAL A 286 2.30 -16.76 0.26
N TYR A 287 2.48 -16.22 -0.94
CA TYR A 287 1.40 -15.50 -1.65
C TYR A 287 0.25 -16.43 -2.03
N LYS A 288 0.52 -17.64 -2.50
CA LYS A 288 -0.51 -18.67 -2.75
C LYS A 288 -1.28 -19.00 -1.48
N SER A 289 -0.57 -19.30 -0.38
CA SER A 289 -1.20 -19.56 0.92
C SER A 289 -2.06 -18.38 1.40
N LEU A 290 -1.64 -17.14 1.12
CA LEU A 290 -2.42 -15.95 1.43
C LEU A 290 -3.71 -15.88 0.61
N VAL A 291 -3.66 -16.17 -0.70
CA VAL A 291 -4.84 -16.20 -1.57
C VAL A 291 -5.80 -17.30 -1.13
N GLU A 292 -5.31 -18.51 -0.88
CA GLU A 292 -6.10 -19.64 -0.36
C GLU A 292 -6.76 -19.32 0.99
N PHE A 293 -6.02 -18.65 1.89
CA PHE A 293 -6.55 -18.19 3.17
C PHE A 293 -7.65 -17.15 2.98
N ALA A 294 -7.43 -16.17 2.09
CA ALA A 294 -8.40 -15.11 1.82
C ALA A 294 -9.68 -15.61 1.12
N ALA A 295 -9.64 -16.79 0.48
CA ALA A 295 -10.79 -17.43 -0.13
C ALA A 295 -11.74 -18.09 0.88
N LYS A 296 -11.27 -18.36 2.10
CA LYS A 296 -12.09 -18.99 3.14
C LYS A 296 -13.04 -17.97 3.77
N PRO A 297 -14.26 -18.38 4.17
CA PRO A 297 -15.12 -17.51 4.98
C PRO A 297 -14.38 -17.04 6.24
N GLN A 298 -14.38 -15.72 6.49
CA GLN A 298 -13.74 -15.08 7.63
C GLN A 298 -14.78 -14.65 8.67
#